data_b17534c09a2d0ef7bed1eec50a99cf2b
#
_entry.id   b17534c09a2d0ef7bed1eec50a99cf2b
#
_cell.length_a   1.000
_cell.length_b   1.000
_cell.length_c   1.000
_cell.angle_alpha   90.00
_cell.angle_beta   90.00
_cell.angle_gamma   90.00
#
_symmetry.space_group_name_H-M   'P 1'
#
loop_
_entity.id
_entity.type
_entity.pdbx_description
1 polymer ?
#
loop_
_entity_poly.entity_id
_entity_poly.type
_entity_poly.pdbx_seq_one_letter_code
_entity_poly.pdbx_strand_id
1 'polypeptide(L)'
;MAIITGGGTGVGAAAAQALDTNGWTTVICGRRLEPLQEVSAGLKNPNRSLALDISSPTAVEELFTSTVEAFGRVDLLFNNAGIGAPPVPINELSVESWREVVDINLTGTWLCARAAFDYMKRQSPAGGRIINNGSVSAQTPRPFSSPYTATKQAVTGLTKALALEGREHGITVGQIDIGNALTPLTRQMTQGVLQADGTTREEATMNVSSVADAIIFLAELPNDVNVPQMTIMANEMPLIGRG
;
A
#
# COMPACT_ATOMS: atom_id res chain seq x y z
N MET A 1 3.39 -4.12 -16.42
CA MET A 1 3.11 -2.71 -16.12
C MET A 1 2.46 -2.61 -14.74
N ALA A 2 2.95 -1.70 -13.89
CA ALA A 2 2.50 -1.58 -12.50
C ALA A 2 2.05 -0.15 -12.16
N ILE A 3 0.97 -0.02 -11.39
CA ILE A 3 0.55 1.22 -10.72
C ILE A 3 0.89 1.12 -9.24
N ILE A 4 1.57 2.12 -8.69
CA ILE A 4 1.94 2.20 -7.27
C ILE A 4 1.37 3.48 -6.67
N THR A 5 0.43 3.35 -5.75
CA THR A 5 -0.10 4.50 -5.02
C THR A 5 0.81 4.85 -3.84
N GLY A 6 0.97 6.14 -3.53
CA GLY A 6 1.94 6.60 -2.54
C GLY A 6 3.39 6.36 -2.95
N GLY A 7 3.69 6.39 -4.26
CA GLY A 7 4.97 6.01 -4.85
C GLY A 7 6.12 7.00 -4.66
N GLY A 8 5.88 8.17 -4.05
CA GLY A 8 6.90 9.20 -3.89
C GLY A 8 7.82 9.03 -2.69
N THR A 9 7.52 8.16 -1.72
CA THR A 9 8.31 8.00 -0.50
C THR A 9 8.19 6.58 0.07
N GLY A 10 9.11 6.22 0.97
CA GLY A 10 9.02 5.02 1.80
C GLY A 10 8.84 3.72 1.00
N VAL A 11 7.90 2.89 1.42
CA VAL A 11 7.63 1.58 0.80
C VAL A 11 7.26 1.72 -0.68
N GLY A 12 6.43 2.71 -1.03
CA GLY A 12 6.00 2.92 -2.43
C GLY A 12 7.15 3.27 -3.35
N ALA A 13 8.06 4.15 -2.92
CA ALA A 13 9.25 4.51 -3.69
C ALA A 13 10.20 3.32 -3.84
N ALA A 14 10.44 2.56 -2.77
CA ALA A 14 11.28 1.36 -2.82
C ALA A 14 10.68 0.28 -3.73
N ALA A 15 9.35 0.07 -3.68
CA ALA A 15 8.65 -0.84 -4.57
C ALA A 15 8.76 -0.42 -6.04
N ALA A 16 8.61 0.89 -6.34
CA ALA A 16 8.76 1.41 -7.70
C ALA A 16 10.16 1.16 -8.24
N GLN A 17 11.21 1.44 -7.46
CA GLN A 17 12.60 1.20 -7.83
C GLN A 17 12.90 -0.28 -8.04
N ALA A 18 12.40 -1.16 -7.17
CA ALA A 18 12.58 -2.59 -7.30
C ALA A 18 11.87 -3.15 -8.52
N LEU A 19 10.62 -2.75 -8.79
CA LEU A 19 9.87 -3.11 -9.99
C LEU A 19 10.60 -2.65 -11.25
N ASP A 20 11.08 -1.41 -11.28
CA ASP A 20 11.89 -0.90 -12.39
C ASP A 20 13.14 -1.76 -12.64
N THR A 21 13.87 -2.10 -11.58
CA THR A 21 15.08 -2.93 -11.68
C THR A 21 14.78 -4.32 -12.27
N ASN A 22 13.56 -4.83 -12.05
CA ASN A 22 13.06 -6.10 -12.60
C ASN A 22 12.31 -5.91 -13.95
N GLY A 23 12.51 -4.80 -14.64
CA GLY A 23 12.02 -4.59 -16.01
C GLY A 23 10.57 -4.13 -16.12
N TRP A 24 9.94 -3.73 -15.02
CA TRP A 24 8.56 -3.25 -15.05
C TRP A 24 8.47 -1.80 -15.53
N THR A 25 7.51 -1.52 -16.40
CA THR A 25 6.98 -0.17 -16.62
C THR A 25 6.15 0.23 -15.40
N THR A 26 6.35 1.44 -14.88
CA THR A 26 5.71 1.87 -13.63
C THR A 26 4.98 3.21 -13.77
N VAL A 27 3.81 3.30 -13.13
CA VAL A 27 3.13 4.57 -12.88
C VAL A 27 3.05 4.76 -11.37
N ILE A 28 3.61 5.85 -10.88
CA ILE A 28 3.58 6.20 -9.46
C ILE A 28 2.69 7.41 -9.24
N CYS A 29 1.86 7.37 -8.21
CA CYS A 29 1.00 8.49 -7.87
C CYS A 29 1.01 8.84 -6.39
N GLY A 30 0.58 10.05 -6.08
CA GLY A 30 0.47 10.59 -4.73
C GLY A 30 0.16 12.08 -4.74
N ARG A 31 -0.08 12.69 -3.59
CA ARG A 31 -0.51 14.11 -3.50
C ARG A 31 0.58 15.13 -3.84
N ARG A 32 1.85 14.79 -3.63
CA ARG A 32 2.98 15.72 -3.80
C ARG A 32 3.78 15.35 -5.04
N LEU A 33 3.87 16.30 -5.99
CA LEU A 33 4.54 16.08 -7.28
C LEU A 33 6.05 15.91 -7.14
N GLU A 34 6.70 16.76 -6.35
CA GLU A 34 8.16 16.80 -6.23
C GLU A 34 8.79 15.45 -5.82
N PRO A 35 8.37 14.76 -4.72
CA PRO A 35 8.90 13.45 -4.38
C PRO A 35 8.62 12.37 -5.45
N LEU A 36 7.50 12.48 -6.17
CA LEU A 36 7.20 11.57 -7.28
C LEU A 36 8.18 11.77 -8.44
N GLN A 37 8.48 13.02 -8.79
CA GLN A 37 9.44 13.35 -9.84
C GLN A 37 10.85 12.89 -9.48
N GLU A 38 11.27 13.05 -8.23
CA GLU A 38 12.57 12.55 -7.74
C GLU A 38 12.70 11.04 -7.93
N VAL A 39 11.66 10.27 -7.52
CA VAL A 39 11.64 8.81 -7.73
C VAL A 39 11.64 8.49 -9.22
N SER A 40 10.75 9.09 -10.01
CA SER A 40 10.59 8.87 -11.44
C SER A 40 11.89 9.12 -12.23
N ALA A 41 12.65 10.16 -11.88
CA ALA A 41 13.92 10.48 -12.50
C ALA A 41 15.02 9.41 -12.29
N GLY A 42 14.91 8.60 -11.24
CA GLY A 42 15.82 7.50 -10.93
C GLY A 42 15.45 6.18 -11.61
N LEU A 43 14.27 6.07 -12.22
CA LEU A 43 13.79 4.86 -12.89
C LEU A 43 14.32 4.79 -14.32
N LYS A 44 14.63 3.59 -14.80
CA LYS A 44 15.28 3.35 -16.11
C LYS A 44 14.30 2.93 -17.19
N ASN A 45 13.25 2.20 -16.80
CA ASN A 45 12.21 1.76 -17.72
C ASN A 45 11.16 2.86 -17.94
N PRO A 46 10.29 2.72 -18.96
CA PRO A 46 9.20 3.67 -19.15
C PRO A 46 8.39 3.85 -17.88
N ASN A 47 8.19 5.11 -17.47
CA ASN A 47 7.49 5.43 -16.25
C ASN A 47 6.73 6.76 -16.34
N ARG A 48 5.78 6.97 -15.43
CA ARG A 48 5.09 8.26 -15.24
C ARG A 48 4.88 8.54 -13.76
N SER A 49 4.87 9.81 -13.43
CA SER A 49 4.49 10.30 -12.09
C SER A 49 3.27 11.22 -12.20
N LEU A 50 2.26 10.97 -11.38
CA LEU A 50 0.99 11.71 -11.39
C LEU A 50 0.67 12.24 -9.98
N ALA A 51 0.56 13.57 -9.87
CA ALA A 51 0.12 14.20 -8.63
C ALA A 51 -1.41 14.18 -8.54
N LEU A 52 -1.95 13.35 -7.67
CA LEU A 52 -3.40 13.20 -7.47
C LEU A 52 -3.72 12.67 -6.06
N ASP A 53 -4.98 12.85 -5.68
CA ASP A 53 -5.53 12.29 -4.46
C ASP A 53 -6.41 11.07 -4.78
N ILE A 54 -6.01 9.90 -4.24
CA ILE A 54 -6.74 8.64 -4.45
C ILE A 54 -8.12 8.60 -3.77
N SER A 55 -8.42 9.53 -2.86
CA SER A 55 -9.75 9.66 -2.27
C SER A 55 -10.78 10.30 -3.23
N SER A 56 -10.31 10.87 -4.35
CA SER A 56 -11.14 11.45 -5.40
C SER A 56 -11.47 10.41 -6.49
N PRO A 57 -12.74 10.04 -6.70
CA PRO A 57 -13.13 9.09 -7.75
C PRO A 57 -12.69 9.50 -9.14
N THR A 58 -12.81 10.81 -9.46
CA THR A 58 -12.42 11.35 -10.77
C THR A 58 -10.91 11.30 -11.00
N ALA A 59 -10.12 11.60 -9.96
CA ALA A 59 -8.66 11.51 -10.05
C ALA A 59 -8.18 10.06 -10.21
N VAL A 60 -8.84 9.10 -9.57
CA VAL A 60 -8.56 7.67 -9.77
C VAL A 60 -8.93 7.24 -11.19
N GLU A 61 -10.07 7.66 -11.72
CA GLU A 61 -10.45 7.36 -13.11
C GLU A 61 -9.42 7.92 -14.10
N GLU A 62 -8.96 9.15 -13.91
CA GLU A 62 -7.91 9.79 -14.72
C GLU A 62 -6.58 9.03 -14.63
N LEU A 63 -6.18 8.57 -13.43
CA LEU A 63 -4.99 7.76 -13.23
C LEU A 63 -5.01 6.51 -14.13
N PHE A 64 -6.09 5.74 -14.08
CA PHE A 64 -6.17 4.48 -14.83
C PHE A 64 -6.35 4.72 -16.33
N THR A 65 -7.18 5.67 -16.75
CA THR A 65 -7.38 6.00 -18.16
C THR A 65 -6.07 6.45 -18.80
N SER A 66 -5.40 7.45 -18.21
CA SER A 66 -4.13 7.95 -18.75
C SER A 66 -2.99 6.92 -18.71
N THR A 67 -3.06 5.98 -17.77
CA THR A 67 -2.11 4.86 -17.69
C THR A 67 -2.32 3.89 -18.86
N VAL A 68 -3.58 3.50 -19.13
CA VAL A 68 -3.88 2.55 -20.21
C VAL A 68 -3.69 3.20 -21.58
N GLU A 69 -3.99 4.48 -21.74
CA GLU A 69 -3.66 5.24 -22.96
C GLU A 69 -2.16 5.24 -23.25
N ALA A 70 -1.31 5.35 -22.22
CA ALA A 70 0.14 5.41 -22.37
C ALA A 70 0.80 4.03 -22.57
N PHE A 71 0.30 3.00 -21.87
CA PHE A 71 0.98 1.71 -21.73
C PHE A 71 0.11 0.49 -22.12
N GLY A 72 -1.14 0.69 -22.47
CA GLY A 72 -2.03 -0.32 -23.04
C GLY A 72 -2.72 -1.25 -22.04
N ARG A 73 -2.20 -1.38 -20.80
CA ARG A 73 -2.70 -2.36 -19.82
C ARG A 73 -2.30 -2.03 -18.38
N VAL A 74 -2.88 -2.76 -17.43
CA VAL A 74 -2.49 -2.76 -16.00
C VAL A 74 -2.33 -4.20 -15.55
N ASP A 75 -1.10 -4.62 -15.20
CA ASP A 75 -0.82 -5.98 -14.74
C ASP A 75 -0.74 -6.08 -13.22
N LEU A 76 -0.32 -4.99 -12.56
CA LEU A 76 -0.15 -4.91 -11.11
C LEU A 76 -0.70 -3.58 -10.59
N LEU A 77 -1.50 -3.65 -9.54
CA LEU A 77 -1.77 -2.51 -8.66
C LEU A 77 -1.16 -2.78 -7.29
N PHE A 78 -0.24 -1.93 -6.84
CA PHE A 78 0.18 -1.88 -5.46
C PHE A 78 -0.52 -0.72 -4.74
N ASN A 79 -1.59 -1.02 -4.01
CA ASN A 79 -2.34 -0.10 -3.16
C ASN A 79 -1.54 0.18 -1.89
N ASN A 80 -0.61 1.13 -1.96
CA ASN A 80 0.31 1.42 -0.86
C ASN A 80 0.02 2.76 -0.16
N ALA A 81 -0.62 3.71 -0.80
CA ALA A 81 -0.92 5.00 -0.19
C ALA A 81 -1.67 4.86 1.14
N GLY A 82 -1.23 5.58 2.14
CA GLY A 82 -1.82 5.56 3.47
C GLY A 82 -1.19 6.58 4.39
N ILE A 83 -1.96 7.00 5.38
CA ILE A 83 -1.55 7.95 6.43
C ILE A 83 -1.87 7.40 7.81
N GLY A 84 -1.18 7.93 8.84
CA GLY A 84 -1.55 7.77 10.23
C GLY A 84 -2.45 8.91 10.70
N ALA A 85 -2.95 8.81 11.93
CA ALA A 85 -3.59 9.89 12.67
C ALA A 85 -2.69 10.38 13.80
N PRO A 86 -2.93 11.58 14.38
CA PRO A 86 -2.29 11.98 15.62
C PRO A 86 -2.51 10.92 16.72
N PRO A 87 -1.47 10.55 17.48
CA PRO A 87 -1.57 9.53 18.53
C PRO A 87 -2.16 10.12 19.83
N VAL A 88 -3.45 10.39 19.81
CA VAL A 88 -4.21 10.96 20.94
C VAL A 88 -5.34 10.02 21.37
N PRO A 89 -5.85 10.15 22.63
CA PRO A 89 -7.03 9.41 23.07
C PRO A 89 -8.22 9.59 22.12
N ILE A 90 -9.07 8.59 22.01
CA ILE A 90 -10.19 8.56 21.05
C ILE A 90 -11.15 9.74 21.20
N ASN A 91 -11.36 10.21 22.42
CA ASN A 91 -12.22 11.37 22.71
C ASN A 91 -11.58 12.73 22.37
N GLU A 92 -10.28 12.76 22.11
CA GLU A 92 -9.52 13.96 21.70
C GLU A 92 -9.23 13.97 20.20
N LEU A 93 -9.42 12.83 19.53
CA LEU A 93 -9.22 12.74 18.08
C LEU A 93 -10.34 13.48 17.34
N SER A 94 -9.96 14.39 16.44
CA SER A 94 -10.96 15.12 15.65
C SER A 94 -11.66 14.21 14.63
N VAL A 95 -12.91 14.53 14.34
CA VAL A 95 -13.69 13.81 13.31
C VAL A 95 -13.06 13.97 11.93
N GLU A 96 -12.43 15.10 11.67
CA GLU A 96 -11.71 15.41 10.43
C GLU A 96 -10.52 14.47 10.25
N SER A 97 -9.71 14.27 11.30
CA SER A 97 -8.58 13.30 11.26
C SER A 97 -9.05 11.88 11.05
N TRP A 98 -10.16 11.48 11.68
CA TRP A 98 -10.79 10.18 11.42
C TRP A 98 -11.18 10.03 9.94
N ARG A 99 -11.91 11.02 9.40
CA ARG A 99 -12.37 11.01 8.01
C ARG A 99 -11.21 10.95 7.02
N GLU A 100 -10.18 11.79 7.22
CA GLU A 100 -9.00 11.80 6.33
C GLU A 100 -8.34 10.42 6.27
N VAL A 101 -8.16 9.74 7.41
CA VAL A 101 -7.58 8.39 7.42
C VAL A 101 -8.49 7.38 6.73
N VAL A 102 -9.81 7.44 6.93
CA VAL A 102 -10.77 6.55 6.25
C VAL A 102 -10.77 6.81 4.74
N ASP A 103 -10.81 8.08 4.33
CA ASP A 103 -10.87 8.46 2.92
C ASP A 103 -9.64 8.00 2.15
N ILE A 104 -8.45 8.13 2.73
CA ILE A 104 -7.22 7.72 2.06
C ILE A 104 -6.98 6.21 2.19
N ASN A 105 -6.99 5.67 3.42
CA ASN A 105 -6.53 4.30 3.67
C ASN A 105 -7.56 3.24 3.24
N LEU A 106 -8.84 3.56 3.24
CA LEU A 106 -9.92 2.62 2.92
C LEU A 106 -10.64 2.98 1.64
N THR A 107 -11.26 4.17 1.56
CA THR A 107 -12.01 4.59 0.38
C THR A 107 -11.10 4.67 -0.85
N GLY A 108 -9.93 5.30 -0.73
CA GLY A 108 -8.96 5.41 -1.82
C GLY A 108 -8.41 4.05 -2.27
N THR A 109 -8.12 3.15 -1.31
CA THR A 109 -7.72 1.77 -1.62
C THR A 109 -8.83 1.04 -2.40
N TRP A 110 -10.09 1.19 -2.00
CA TRP A 110 -11.24 0.59 -2.69
C TRP A 110 -11.43 1.18 -4.08
N LEU A 111 -11.35 2.51 -4.23
CA LEU A 111 -11.47 3.18 -5.53
C LEU A 111 -10.42 2.69 -6.52
N CYS A 112 -9.15 2.64 -6.10
CA CYS A 112 -8.07 2.14 -6.95
C CYS A 112 -8.24 0.65 -7.27
N ALA A 113 -8.62 -0.19 -6.29
CA ALA A 113 -8.88 -1.60 -6.52
C ALA A 113 -10.05 -1.82 -7.49
N ARG A 114 -11.14 -1.07 -7.35
CA ARG A 114 -12.29 -1.10 -8.26
C ARG A 114 -11.89 -0.74 -9.68
N ALA A 115 -11.13 0.32 -9.88
CA ALA A 115 -10.67 0.74 -11.20
C ALA A 115 -9.73 -0.31 -11.81
N ALA A 116 -8.73 -0.79 -11.05
CA ALA A 116 -7.83 -1.84 -11.50
C ALA A 116 -8.59 -3.11 -11.92
N PHE A 117 -9.54 -3.53 -11.10
CA PHE A 117 -10.37 -4.71 -11.38
C PHE A 117 -11.12 -4.58 -12.71
N ASP A 118 -11.72 -3.42 -12.97
CA ASP A 118 -12.44 -3.15 -14.20
C ASP A 118 -11.54 -3.18 -15.44
N TYR A 119 -10.35 -2.57 -15.38
CA TYR A 119 -9.39 -2.63 -16.48
C TYR A 119 -8.79 -4.04 -16.65
N MET A 120 -8.38 -4.71 -15.59
CA MET A 120 -7.82 -6.07 -15.62
C MET A 120 -8.82 -7.09 -16.18
N LYS A 121 -10.10 -6.90 -15.90
CA LYS A 121 -11.18 -7.74 -16.45
C LYS A 121 -11.38 -7.58 -17.95
N ARG A 122 -11.25 -6.34 -18.46
CA ARG A 122 -11.58 -5.97 -19.86
C ARG A 122 -10.40 -6.02 -20.81
N GLN A 123 -9.15 -5.97 -20.31
CA GLN A 123 -7.95 -6.03 -21.13
C GLN A 123 -7.73 -7.40 -21.78
N SER A 124 -6.88 -7.46 -22.83
CA SER A 124 -6.53 -8.72 -23.50
C SER A 124 -5.01 -8.93 -23.49
N PRO A 125 -4.48 -10.06 -22.94
CA PRO A 125 -5.23 -11.04 -22.16
C PRO A 125 -5.79 -10.46 -20.86
N ALA A 126 -6.95 -10.96 -20.40
CA ALA A 126 -7.53 -10.56 -19.12
C ALA A 126 -6.70 -11.07 -17.94
N GLY A 127 -6.90 -10.45 -16.78
CA GLY A 127 -6.22 -10.81 -15.55
C GLY A 127 -5.22 -9.75 -15.07
N GLY A 128 -4.68 -9.98 -13.90
CA GLY A 128 -3.73 -9.09 -13.24
C GLY A 128 -3.64 -9.37 -11.74
N ARG A 129 -2.91 -8.52 -11.04
CA ARG A 129 -2.68 -8.69 -9.60
C ARG A 129 -2.90 -7.39 -8.84
N ILE A 130 -3.60 -7.48 -7.72
CA ILE A 130 -3.78 -6.39 -6.76
C ILE A 130 -3.10 -6.78 -5.45
N ILE A 131 -2.16 -5.97 -4.99
CA ILE A 131 -1.50 -6.12 -3.69
C ILE A 131 -1.93 -4.94 -2.81
N ASN A 132 -2.64 -5.21 -1.74
CA ASN A 132 -3.02 -4.19 -0.78
C ASN A 132 -1.99 -4.10 0.35
N ASN A 133 -1.54 -2.89 0.66
CA ASN A 133 -0.67 -2.64 1.81
C ASN A 133 -1.51 -2.65 3.09
N GLY A 134 -1.44 -3.76 3.81
CA GLY A 134 -1.99 -3.93 5.14
C GLY A 134 -1.10 -3.36 6.24
N SER A 135 -1.20 -3.96 7.40
CA SER A 135 -0.31 -3.66 8.54
C SER A 135 -0.49 -4.69 9.63
N VAL A 136 0.58 -5.02 10.34
CA VAL A 136 0.51 -5.77 11.60
C VAL A 136 -0.40 -5.10 12.64
N SER A 137 -0.58 -3.78 12.55
CA SER A 137 -1.53 -3.03 13.39
C SER A 137 -2.99 -3.43 13.20
N ALA A 138 -3.34 -4.09 12.10
CA ALA A 138 -4.68 -4.66 11.93
C ALA A 138 -4.97 -5.74 12.97
N GLN A 139 -3.96 -6.52 13.38
CA GLN A 139 -4.09 -7.62 14.33
C GLN A 139 -3.66 -7.22 15.74
N THR A 140 -2.58 -6.43 15.85
CA THR A 140 -1.99 -6.03 17.13
C THR A 140 -1.84 -4.51 17.16
N PRO A 141 -2.90 -3.78 17.59
CA PRO A 141 -2.91 -2.31 17.55
C PRO A 141 -1.94 -1.73 18.58
N ARG A 142 -1.49 -0.50 18.31
CA ARG A 142 -0.81 0.34 19.30
C ARG A 142 -1.83 1.24 20.01
N PRO A 143 -1.53 1.75 21.22
CA PRO A 143 -2.33 2.79 21.83
C PRO A 143 -2.54 3.98 20.86
N PHE A 144 -3.71 4.58 20.93
CA PHE A 144 -4.07 5.78 20.15
C PHE A 144 -4.02 5.64 18.62
N SER A 145 -4.20 4.42 18.10
CA SER A 145 -4.14 4.14 16.65
C SER A 145 -5.49 3.79 16.04
N SER A 146 -6.61 4.15 16.68
CA SER A 146 -7.94 3.67 16.30
C SER A 146 -8.31 3.86 14.81
N PRO A 147 -8.08 5.01 14.14
CA PRO A 147 -8.44 5.15 12.73
C PRO A 147 -7.58 4.26 11.82
N TYR A 148 -6.27 4.26 12.10
CA TYR A 148 -5.32 3.46 11.31
C TYR A 148 -5.61 1.97 11.45
N THR A 149 -5.78 1.48 12.68
CA THR A 149 -6.11 0.08 12.96
C THR A 149 -7.43 -0.32 12.30
N ALA A 150 -8.48 0.50 12.47
CA ALA A 150 -9.78 0.23 11.87
C ALA A 150 -9.71 0.11 10.34
N THR A 151 -9.01 1.06 9.68
CA THR A 151 -8.87 1.05 8.22
C THR A 151 -8.02 -0.13 7.74
N LYS A 152 -6.94 -0.49 8.42
CA LYS A 152 -6.10 -1.63 8.03
C LYS A 152 -6.81 -2.97 8.23
N GLN A 153 -7.64 -3.11 9.27
CA GLN A 153 -8.51 -4.27 9.45
C GLN A 153 -9.60 -4.34 8.35
N ALA A 154 -10.18 -3.21 7.97
CA ALA A 154 -11.15 -3.14 6.89
C ALA A 154 -10.54 -3.53 5.53
N VAL A 155 -9.30 -3.12 5.25
CA VAL A 155 -8.54 -3.54 4.05
C VAL A 155 -8.38 -5.07 4.01
N THR A 156 -8.21 -5.73 5.16
CA THR A 156 -8.15 -7.20 5.21
C THR A 156 -9.48 -7.84 4.75
N GLY A 157 -10.61 -7.29 5.17
CA GLY A 157 -11.94 -7.73 4.69
C GLY A 157 -12.11 -7.48 3.19
N LEU A 158 -11.75 -6.28 2.74
CA LEU A 158 -11.80 -5.90 1.32
C LEU A 158 -10.95 -6.83 0.46
N THR A 159 -9.72 -7.14 0.87
CA THR A 159 -8.81 -8.05 0.16
C THR A 159 -9.44 -9.43 -0.05
N LYS A 160 -10.05 -9.98 1.01
CA LYS A 160 -10.70 -11.30 0.94
C LYS A 160 -11.90 -11.31 -0.01
N ALA A 161 -12.73 -10.26 0.01
CA ALA A 161 -13.88 -10.14 -0.88
C ALA A 161 -13.42 -10.04 -2.35
N LEU A 162 -12.48 -9.15 -2.64
CA LEU A 162 -11.96 -8.97 -4.01
C LEU A 162 -11.21 -10.22 -4.52
N ALA A 163 -10.50 -10.94 -3.65
CA ALA A 163 -9.85 -12.19 -4.04
C ALA A 163 -10.86 -13.27 -4.47
N LEU A 164 -12.06 -13.27 -3.89
CA LEU A 164 -13.14 -14.16 -4.30
C LEU A 164 -13.73 -13.74 -5.66
N GLU A 165 -14.03 -12.46 -5.82
CA GLU A 165 -14.62 -11.89 -7.04
C GLU A 165 -13.66 -11.98 -8.24
N GLY A 166 -12.34 -11.89 -8.02
CA GLY A 166 -11.32 -11.91 -9.07
C GLY A 166 -11.11 -13.25 -9.77
N ARG A 167 -11.51 -14.36 -9.14
CA ARG A 167 -11.21 -15.73 -9.62
C ARG A 167 -11.65 -16.00 -11.06
N GLU A 168 -12.87 -15.62 -11.41
CA GLU A 168 -13.43 -15.83 -12.76
C GLU A 168 -12.75 -14.99 -13.83
N HIS A 169 -11.98 -13.98 -13.44
CA HIS A 169 -11.36 -13.02 -14.34
C HIS A 169 -9.84 -13.13 -14.41
N GLY A 170 -9.24 -14.14 -13.74
CA GLY A 170 -7.78 -14.28 -13.64
C GLY A 170 -7.12 -13.13 -12.85
N ILE A 171 -7.88 -12.47 -11.96
CA ILE A 171 -7.39 -11.39 -11.11
C ILE A 171 -7.08 -11.96 -9.72
N THR A 172 -5.82 -11.88 -9.32
CA THR A 172 -5.38 -12.28 -7.97
C THR A 172 -5.35 -11.07 -7.06
N VAL A 173 -5.85 -11.22 -5.84
CA VAL A 173 -5.83 -10.15 -4.84
C VAL A 173 -5.24 -10.68 -3.55
N GLY A 174 -4.21 -10.02 -3.06
CA GLY A 174 -3.51 -10.35 -1.83
C GLY A 174 -3.19 -9.12 -0.99
N GLN A 175 -2.68 -9.37 0.20
CA GLN A 175 -2.31 -8.33 1.16
C GLN A 175 -0.91 -8.59 1.69
N ILE A 176 -0.13 -7.53 1.85
CA ILE A 176 1.14 -7.55 2.59
C ILE A 176 1.00 -6.74 3.87
N ASP A 177 1.14 -7.41 5.02
CA ASP A 177 1.15 -6.77 6.34
C ASP A 177 2.59 -6.43 6.73
N ILE A 178 2.86 -5.14 6.85
CA ILE A 178 4.21 -4.64 7.10
C ILE A 178 4.35 -4.21 8.56
N GLY A 179 5.39 -4.70 9.22
CA GLY A 179 5.77 -4.33 10.59
C GLY A 179 7.11 -3.60 10.65
N ASN A 180 7.10 -2.31 11.04
CA ASN A 180 8.28 -1.50 11.32
C ASN A 180 9.33 -1.42 10.19
N ALA A 181 8.91 -1.28 8.93
CA ALA A 181 9.84 -0.87 7.88
C ALA A 181 10.26 0.60 8.11
N LEU A 182 11.55 0.90 8.02
CA LEU A 182 12.07 2.25 8.26
C LEU A 182 11.71 3.18 7.07
N THR A 183 10.79 4.09 7.32
CA THR A 183 10.27 5.06 6.37
C THR A 183 10.07 6.42 7.06
N PRO A 184 9.78 7.50 6.34
CA PRO A 184 9.39 8.77 6.98
C PRO A 184 8.21 8.62 7.95
N LEU A 185 7.23 7.74 7.66
CA LEU A 185 6.06 7.49 8.51
C LEU A 185 6.43 6.79 9.82
N THR A 186 7.44 5.92 9.81
CA THR A 186 7.79 5.05 10.94
C THR A 186 9.07 5.47 11.66
N ARG A 187 9.71 6.56 11.24
CA ARG A 187 10.97 7.05 11.84
C ARG A 187 10.88 7.22 13.36
N GLN A 188 9.74 7.68 13.88
CA GLN A 188 9.55 7.85 15.33
C GLN A 188 9.69 6.52 16.10
N MET A 189 9.57 5.36 15.47
CA MET A 189 9.72 4.06 16.15
C MET A 189 11.14 3.84 16.67
N THR A 190 12.14 4.43 16.01
CA THR A 190 13.53 4.41 16.47
C THR A 190 13.84 5.42 17.58
N GLN A 191 12.87 6.28 17.92
CA GLN A 191 12.99 7.30 18.96
C GLN A 191 12.14 6.98 20.20
N GLY A 192 11.26 6.00 20.07
CA GLY A 192 10.36 5.52 21.11
C GLY A 192 8.88 5.67 20.76
N VAL A 193 8.14 4.63 20.98
CA VAL A 193 6.67 4.57 20.81
C VAL A 193 6.01 4.06 22.06
N LEU A 194 4.80 4.55 22.32
CA LEU A 194 3.99 4.14 23.46
C LEU A 194 3.63 2.65 23.32
N GLN A 195 3.88 1.91 24.40
CA GLN A 195 3.56 0.49 24.53
C GLN A 195 2.22 0.29 25.22
N ALA A 196 1.68 -0.94 25.14
CA ALA A 196 0.41 -1.29 25.80
C ALA A 196 0.48 -1.17 27.34
N ASP A 197 1.66 -1.30 27.93
CA ASP A 197 1.91 -1.14 29.36
C ASP A 197 2.07 0.32 29.81
N GLY A 198 1.90 1.28 28.89
CA GLY A 198 2.06 2.71 29.15
C GLY A 198 3.51 3.21 29.12
N THR A 199 4.50 2.35 28.93
CA THR A 199 5.90 2.76 28.77
C THR A 199 6.18 3.22 27.35
N THR A 200 7.24 4.03 27.16
CA THR A 200 7.76 4.38 25.85
C THR A 200 9.04 3.60 25.60
N ARG A 201 9.11 2.88 24.47
CA ARG A 201 10.28 2.08 24.09
C ARG A 201 10.60 2.26 22.60
N GLU A 202 11.89 2.25 22.29
CA GLU A 202 12.35 2.10 20.92
C GLU A 202 11.96 0.71 20.39
N GLU A 203 11.60 0.64 19.11
CA GLU A 203 11.30 -0.63 18.47
C GLU A 203 12.23 -0.85 17.27
N ALA A 204 12.64 -2.10 17.08
CA ALA A 204 13.42 -2.52 15.93
C ALA A 204 12.70 -2.21 14.63
N THR A 205 13.47 -1.80 13.64
CA THR A 205 13.01 -1.53 12.28
C THR A 205 13.77 -2.37 11.27
N MET A 206 13.18 -2.71 10.15
CA MET A 206 13.84 -3.35 9.01
C MET A 206 14.09 -2.35 7.88
N ASN A 207 15.04 -2.66 7.01
CA ASN A 207 15.25 -1.89 5.80
C ASN A 207 14.02 -2.04 4.87
N VAL A 208 13.60 -0.93 4.28
CA VAL A 208 12.47 -0.92 3.34
C VAL A 208 12.72 -1.77 2.09
N SER A 209 13.97 -2.04 1.72
CA SER A 209 14.33 -2.95 0.61
C SER A 209 13.78 -4.36 0.81
N SER A 210 13.75 -4.87 2.05
CA SER A 210 13.17 -6.19 2.32
C SER A 210 11.67 -6.25 1.99
N VAL A 211 10.96 -5.13 2.16
CA VAL A 211 9.55 -5.03 1.73
C VAL A 211 9.46 -5.00 0.21
N ALA A 212 10.35 -4.26 -0.45
CA ALA A 212 10.39 -4.18 -1.91
C ALA A 212 10.68 -5.57 -2.53
N ASP A 213 11.60 -6.36 -1.96
CA ASP A 213 11.87 -7.74 -2.40
C ASP A 213 10.63 -8.63 -2.27
N ALA A 214 9.88 -8.49 -1.17
CA ALA A 214 8.62 -9.21 -0.98
C ALA A 214 7.55 -8.78 -2.02
N ILE A 215 7.49 -7.51 -2.38
CA ILE A 215 6.58 -7.02 -3.44
C ILE A 215 6.96 -7.63 -4.80
N ILE A 216 8.25 -7.71 -5.14
CA ILE A 216 8.70 -8.38 -6.37
C ILE A 216 8.29 -9.85 -6.37
N PHE A 217 8.57 -10.57 -5.28
CA PHE A 217 8.14 -11.97 -5.16
C PHE A 217 6.64 -12.12 -5.43
N LEU A 218 5.80 -11.28 -4.83
CA LEU A 218 4.35 -11.32 -5.04
C LEU A 218 3.96 -10.94 -6.48
N ALA A 219 4.64 -9.95 -7.07
CA ALA A 219 4.33 -9.43 -8.40
C ALA A 219 4.65 -10.43 -9.52
N GLU A 220 5.67 -11.25 -9.34
CA GLU A 220 6.17 -12.21 -10.34
C GLU A 220 5.55 -13.60 -10.26
N LEU A 221 4.69 -13.85 -9.27
CA LEU A 221 3.94 -15.10 -9.22
C LEU A 221 3.02 -15.25 -10.44
N PRO A 222 2.88 -16.46 -11.00
CA PRO A 222 1.93 -16.70 -12.08
C PRO A 222 0.49 -16.40 -11.63
N ASN A 223 -0.40 -16.09 -12.60
CA ASN A 223 -1.76 -15.64 -12.29
C ASN A 223 -2.68 -16.72 -11.68
N ASP A 224 -2.30 -17.98 -11.75
CA ASP A 224 -3.00 -19.09 -11.11
C ASP A 224 -2.55 -19.30 -9.65
N VAL A 225 -1.53 -18.54 -9.19
CA VAL A 225 -1.03 -18.56 -7.81
C VAL A 225 -1.34 -17.25 -7.09
N ASN A 226 -1.96 -17.34 -5.93
CA ASN A 226 -2.21 -16.19 -5.07
C ASN A 226 -1.62 -16.40 -3.68
N VAL A 227 -1.03 -15.35 -3.12
CA VAL A 227 -0.68 -15.24 -1.69
C VAL A 227 -1.73 -14.33 -1.05
N PRO A 228 -2.74 -14.89 -0.37
CA PRO A 228 -3.85 -14.09 0.17
C PRO A 228 -3.41 -13.09 1.23
N GLN A 229 -2.39 -13.45 2.01
CA GLN A 229 -1.83 -12.62 3.06
C GLN A 229 -0.37 -13.01 3.31
N MET A 230 0.50 -12.01 3.39
CA MET A 230 1.91 -12.15 3.77
C MET A 230 2.20 -11.15 4.89
N THR A 231 2.90 -11.58 5.93
CA THR A 231 3.42 -10.68 6.98
C THR A 231 4.93 -10.61 6.88
N ILE A 232 5.46 -9.39 6.80
CA ILE A 232 6.90 -9.11 6.86
C ILE A 232 7.16 -8.04 7.92
N MET A 233 8.09 -8.31 8.82
CA MET A 233 8.36 -7.41 9.95
C MET A 233 9.80 -7.49 10.40
N ALA A 234 10.26 -6.46 11.13
CA ALA A 234 11.56 -6.51 11.79
C ALA A 234 11.58 -7.67 12.81
N ASN A 235 12.63 -8.48 12.78
CA ASN A 235 12.71 -9.70 13.60
C ASN A 235 12.55 -9.44 15.11
N GLU A 236 13.10 -8.34 15.60
CA GLU A 236 13.04 -7.96 17.02
C GLU A 236 11.82 -7.08 17.36
N MET A 237 10.91 -6.86 16.39
CA MET A 237 9.68 -6.12 16.65
C MET A 237 8.80 -6.91 17.64
N PRO A 238 8.31 -6.30 18.73
CA PRO A 238 7.50 -7.00 19.72
C PRO A 238 6.05 -7.21 19.23
N LEU A 239 5.84 -8.05 18.22
CA LEU A 239 4.53 -8.45 17.74
C LEU A 239 4.08 -9.74 18.39
N ILE A 240 4.92 -10.78 18.34
CA ILE A 240 4.71 -12.09 18.96
C ILE A 240 5.34 -12.04 20.34
N GLY A 241 4.59 -12.51 21.37
CA GLY A 241 5.06 -12.47 22.75
C GLY A 241 4.80 -11.15 23.48
N ARG A 242 4.00 -10.25 22.90
CA ARG A 242 3.36 -9.18 23.67
C ARG A 242 2.32 -9.82 24.58
N GLY A 243 2.68 -10.04 25.82
CA GLY A 243 1.79 -10.46 26.88
C GLY A 243 1.22 -9.27 27.61
#